data_df35ffb89d65fc85a5153f8cf6319730
#
_entry.id   df35ffb89d65fc85a5153f8cf6319730
#
_cell.length_a   1.000
_cell.length_b   1.000
_cell.length_c   1.000
_cell.angle_alpha   90.00
_cell.angle_beta   90.00
_cell.angle_gamma   90.00
#
_symmetry.space_group_name_H-M   'P 1'
#
loop_
_entity.id
_entity.type
_entity.pdbx_description
1 polymer ?
#
loop_
_entity_poly.entity_id
_entity_poly.type
_entity_poly.pdbx_seq_one_letter_code
_entity_poly.pdbx_strand_id
1 'polypeptide(L)'
;MIREVVEAAGHQVVFAKALPLDKKVLSTIMQRMADGQMADLILTTGGAGLAQADCTPEATLEIVDREIRGIPEAMRAHMMTLTKRSMLNRAAAGVRNHVMIVNLPGKAGAVKECLEYLLPEIIHGVEVIKGEI
;
A
#
# COMPACT_ATOMS: atom_id res chain seq x y z
N MET A 1 -14.29 -1.01 -3.47
CA MET A 1 -13.61 -2.30 -3.50
C MET A 1 -12.60 -2.50 -2.37
N ILE A 2 -11.59 -1.66 -2.24
CA ILE A 2 -10.64 -1.75 -1.12
C ILE A 2 -11.39 -1.64 0.21
N ARG A 3 -12.28 -0.68 0.31
CA ARG A 3 -13.11 -0.48 1.50
C ARG A 3 -13.87 -1.76 1.86
N GLU A 4 -14.48 -2.41 0.88
CA GLU A 4 -15.25 -3.63 1.12
C GLU A 4 -14.39 -4.76 1.70
N VAL A 5 -13.21 -4.97 1.15
CA VAL A 5 -12.29 -6.02 1.62
C VAL A 5 -11.80 -5.72 3.03
N VAL A 6 -11.42 -4.47 3.29
CA VAL A 6 -10.90 -4.03 4.59
C VAL A 6 -11.98 -4.11 5.67
N GLU A 7 -13.20 -3.64 5.37
CA GLU A 7 -14.29 -3.66 6.33
C GLU A 7 -14.79 -5.07 6.59
N ALA A 8 -14.81 -5.94 5.57
CA ALA A 8 -15.15 -7.35 5.74
C ALA A 8 -14.18 -8.08 6.66
N ALA A 9 -12.93 -7.63 6.74
CA ALA A 9 -11.92 -8.17 7.63
C ALA A 9 -11.98 -7.57 9.04
N GLY A 10 -12.93 -6.68 9.32
CA GLY A 10 -13.14 -6.13 10.65
C GLY A 10 -12.40 -4.82 10.92
N HIS A 11 -11.92 -4.14 9.89
CA HIS A 11 -11.18 -2.89 10.04
C HIS A 11 -12.02 -1.69 9.59
N GLN A 12 -11.67 -0.51 10.09
CA GLN A 12 -12.39 0.72 9.79
C GLN A 12 -11.59 1.58 8.82
N VAL A 13 -12.26 2.07 7.77
CA VAL A 13 -11.69 3.06 6.86
C VAL A 13 -11.96 4.45 7.41
N VAL A 14 -10.90 5.15 7.80
CA VAL A 14 -11.00 6.49 8.39
C VAL A 14 -10.76 7.61 7.39
N PHE A 15 -10.24 7.27 6.20
CA PHE A 15 -9.96 8.23 5.14
C PHE A 15 -9.90 7.49 3.80
N ALA A 16 -10.54 8.05 2.78
CA ALA A 16 -10.45 7.52 1.42
C ALA A 16 -10.63 8.69 0.46
N LYS A 17 -9.64 8.92 -0.42
CA LYS A 17 -9.68 10.04 -1.36
C LYS A 17 -8.85 9.73 -2.59
N ALA A 18 -9.35 10.14 -3.76
CA ALA A 18 -8.57 10.15 -4.98
C ALA A 18 -7.63 11.37 -4.96
N LEU A 19 -6.36 11.14 -5.29
CA LEU A 19 -5.33 12.17 -5.31
C LEU A 19 -4.68 12.22 -6.70
N PRO A 20 -4.15 13.38 -7.11
CA PRO A 20 -3.41 13.45 -8.37
C PRO A 20 -2.09 12.68 -8.27
N LEU A 21 -1.61 12.19 -9.41
CA LEU A 21 -0.29 11.56 -9.49
C LEU A 21 0.79 12.66 -9.50
N ASP A 22 1.04 13.20 -8.33
CA ASP A 22 2.05 14.20 -8.06
C ASP A 22 2.85 13.74 -6.85
N LYS A 23 4.13 13.50 -7.04
CA LYS A 23 4.97 12.91 -5.99
C LYS A 23 4.94 13.72 -4.71
N LYS A 24 5.01 15.06 -4.81
CA LYS A 24 5.03 15.91 -3.63
C LYS A 24 3.70 15.90 -2.89
N VAL A 25 2.58 15.90 -3.61
CA VAL A 25 1.25 15.81 -3.01
C VAL A 25 1.10 14.47 -2.29
N LEU A 26 1.45 13.37 -2.95
CA LEU A 26 1.32 12.04 -2.38
C LEU A 26 2.21 11.87 -1.15
N SER A 27 3.48 12.25 -1.24
CA SER A 27 4.41 12.10 -0.12
C SER A 27 3.99 12.97 1.06
N THR A 28 3.56 14.20 0.81
CA THR A 28 3.13 15.12 1.88
C THR A 28 1.92 14.57 2.62
N ILE A 29 0.92 14.07 1.89
CA ILE A 29 -0.30 13.55 2.52
C ILE A 29 0.01 12.28 3.32
N MET A 30 0.76 11.33 2.76
CA MET A 30 1.14 10.12 3.47
C MET A 30 1.96 10.43 4.72
N GLN A 31 2.90 11.37 4.60
CA GLN A 31 3.73 11.78 5.73
C GLN A 31 2.90 12.39 6.85
N ARG A 32 1.97 13.28 6.51
CA ARG A 32 1.10 13.91 7.52
C ARG A 32 0.19 12.90 8.20
N MET A 33 -0.36 11.97 7.45
CA MET A 33 -1.22 10.92 8.03
C MET A 33 -0.43 10.02 8.96
N ALA A 34 0.78 9.64 8.58
CA ALA A 34 1.63 8.79 9.41
C ALA A 34 2.11 9.52 10.66
N ASP A 35 2.60 10.75 10.51
CA ASP A 35 3.12 11.52 11.64
C ASP A 35 2.03 11.92 12.63
N GLY A 36 0.81 12.13 12.13
CA GLY A 36 -0.34 12.43 12.98
C GLY A 36 -1.03 11.21 13.56
N GLN A 37 -0.53 10.01 13.29
CA GLN A 37 -1.13 8.75 13.75
C GLN A 37 -2.62 8.65 13.40
N MET A 38 -2.98 9.13 12.21
CA MET A 38 -4.39 9.17 11.77
C MET A 38 -4.92 7.79 11.38
N ALA A 39 -4.02 6.87 11.06
CA ALA A 39 -4.36 5.50 10.71
C ALA A 39 -3.18 4.59 11.07
N ASP A 40 -3.42 3.30 11.16
CA ASP A 40 -2.39 2.29 11.40
C ASP A 40 -1.81 1.76 10.09
N LEU A 41 -2.58 1.87 9.03
CA LEU A 41 -2.25 1.33 7.70
C LEU A 41 -2.72 2.30 6.63
N ILE A 42 -1.84 2.61 5.70
CA ILE A 42 -2.16 3.41 4.51
C ILE A 42 -2.01 2.49 3.29
N LEU A 43 -3.10 2.33 2.55
CA LEU A 43 -3.11 1.58 1.30
C LEU A 43 -3.26 2.56 0.15
N THR A 44 -2.36 2.50 -0.83
CA THR A 44 -2.50 3.27 -2.05
C THR A 44 -2.84 2.34 -3.21
N THR A 45 -3.52 2.83 -4.21
CA THR A 45 -3.84 2.07 -5.41
C THR A 45 -3.56 2.92 -6.65
N GLY A 46 -2.90 2.32 -7.64
CA GLY A 46 -2.51 3.02 -8.86
C GLY A 46 -1.18 3.74 -8.75
N GLY A 47 -0.67 4.20 -9.86
CA GLY A 47 0.56 4.98 -9.95
C GLY A 47 1.84 4.17 -9.72
N ALA A 48 1.79 2.84 -9.80
CA ALA A 48 2.93 1.96 -9.55
C ALA A 48 3.40 1.22 -10.81
N GLY A 49 3.03 1.69 -11.99
CA GLY A 49 3.44 1.11 -13.25
C GLY A 49 4.64 1.81 -13.89
N LEU A 50 4.72 1.74 -15.21
CA LEU A 50 5.83 2.27 -16.00
C LEU A 50 5.48 3.56 -16.75
N ALA A 51 4.27 4.08 -16.63
CA ALA A 51 3.91 5.34 -17.27
C ALA A 51 4.72 6.48 -16.66
N GLN A 52 4.99 7.50 -17.47
CA GLN A 52 5.84 8.60 -17.04
C GLN A 52 5.28 9.32 -15.79
N ALA A 53 3.96 9.36 -15.65
CA ALA A 53 3.32 9.99 -14.50
C ALA A 53 3.30 9.10 -13.24
N ASP A 54 3.59 7.80 -13.37
CA ASP A 54 3.54 6.88 -12.23
C ASP A 54 4.66 7.18 -11.24
N CYS A 55 4.29 7.64 -10.05
CA CYS A 55 5.26 8.10 -9.04
C CYS A 55 4.92 7.65 -7.62
N THR A 56 3.92 6.78 -7.45
CA THR A 56 3.50 6.37 -6.11
C THR A 56 4.60 5.64 -5.33
N PRO A 57 5.37 4.70 -5.94
CA PRO A 57 6.46 4.07 -5.22
C PRO A 57 7.53 5.06 -4.78
N GLU A 58 7.88 6.02 -5.64
CA GLU A 58 8.86 7.04 -5.32
C GLU A 58 8.39 7.93 -4.15
N ALA A 59 7.12 8.32 -4.17
CA ALA A 59 6.54 9.11 -3.08
C ALA A 59 6.56 8.33 -1.76
N THR A 60 6.27 7.04 -1.80
CA THR A 60 6.28 6.18 -0.62
C THR A 60 7.68 6.01 -0.06
N LEU A 61 8.64 5.65 -0.91
CA LEU A 61 10.02 5.41 -0.47
C LEU A 61 10.70 6.68 0.06
N GLU A 62 10.27 7.84 -0.41
CA GLU A 62 10.81 9.12 0.06
C GLU A 62 10.53 9.36 1.54
N ILE A 63 9.40 8.87 2.06
CA ILE A 63 8.95 9.22 3.41
C ILE A 63 8.98 8.07 4.41
N VAL A 64 9.23 6.84 4.00
CA VAL A 64 9.29 5.72 4.95
C VAL A 64 10.63 5.70 5.68
N ASP A 65 10.62 5.28 6.94
CA ASP A 65 11.81 5.10 7.75
C ASP A 65 12.51 3.78 7.41
N ARG A 66 11.73 2.75 7.09
CA ARG A 66 12.21 1.42 6.74
C ARG A 66 11.37 0.87 5.60
N GLU A 67 12.02 0.24 4.65
CA GLU A 67 11.34 -0.40 3.53
C GLU A 67 10.96 -1.84 3.89
N ILE A 68 9.77 -2.27 3.46
CA ILE A 68 9.33 -3.67 3.58
C ILE A 68 9.34 -4.27 2.18
N ARG A 69 10.43 -4.92 1.82
CA ARG A 69 10.56 -5.47 0.46
C ARG A 69 9.71 -6.72 0.23
N GLY A 70 9.47 -7.49 1.29
CA GLY A 70 8.74 -8.75 1.18
C GLY A 70 7.31 -8.61 0.72
N ILE A 71 6.61 -7.52 1.08
CA ILE A 71 5.22 -7.34 0.68
C ILE A 71 5.09 -7.16 -0.85
N PRO A 72 5.81 -6.22 -1.49
CA PRO A 72 5.74 -6.10 -2.95
C PRO A 72 6.24 -7.35 -3.68
N GLU A 73 7.24 -8.03 -3.13
CA GLU A 73 7.76 -9.27 -3.73
C GLU A 73 6.69 -10.36 -3.71
N ALA A 74 6.01 -10.55 -2.57
CA ALA A 74 4.93 -11.53 -2.44
C ALA A 74 3.75 -11.17 -3.34
N MET A 75 3.42 -9.89 -3.43
CA MET A 75 2.36 -9.41 -4.31
C MET A 75 2.66 -9.74 -5.77
N ARG A 76 3.85 -9.42 -6.24
CA ARG A 76 4.24 -9.70 -7.63
C ARG A 76 4.29 -11.20 -7.90
N ALA A 77 4.82 -11.98 -6.98
CA ALA A 77 4.89 -13.43 -7.13
C ALA A 77 3.50 -14.05 -7.24
N HIS A 78 2.58 -13.63 -6.38
CA HIS A 78 1.20 -14.12 -6.43
C HIS A 78 0.51 -13.71 -7.73
N MET A 79 0.64 -12.45 -8.11
CA MET A 79 -0.01 -11.93 -9.32
C MET A 79 0.58 -12.50 -10.60
N MET A 80 1.83 -12.97 -10.58
CA MET A 80 2.44 -13.64 -11.73
C MET A 80 1.70 -14.93 -12.12
N THR A 81 0.99 -15.54 -11.18
CA THR A 81 0.15 -16.72 -11.50
C THR A 81 -1.05 -16.36 -12.35
N LEU A 82 -1.45 -15.10 -12.35
CA LEU A 82 -2.60 -14.59 -13.10
C LEU A 82 -2.18 -13.87 -14.38
N THR A 83 -1.13 -13.07 -14.31
CA THR A 83 -0.61 -12.33 -15.47
C THR A 83 0.88 -12.04 -15.33
N LYS A 84 1.63 -12.31 -16.38
CA LYS A 84 3.06 -12.00 -16.40
C LYS A 84 3.34 -10.50 -16.38
N ARG A 85 2.36 -9.67 -16.72
CA ARG A 85 2.52 -8.20 -16.64
C ARG A 85 2.78 -7.72 -15.22
N SER A 86 2.51 -8.54 -14.21
CA SER A 86 2.82 -8.20 -12.83
C SER A 86 4.30 -7.93 -12.60
N MET A 87 5.20 -8.46 -13.43
CA MET A 87 6.62 -8.14 -13.33
C MET A 87 6.94 -6.67 -13.61
N LEU A 88 6.00 -5.95 -14.22
CA LEU A 88 6.16 -4.52 -14.54
C LEU A 88 5.62 -3.61 -13.45
N ASN A 89 5.03 -4.17 -12.40
CA ASN A 89 4.55 -3.42 -11.26
C ASN A 89 5.73 -3.04 -10.35
N ARG A 90 5.83 -1.76 -9.97
CA ARG A 90 6.93 -1.24 -9.18
C ARG A 90 6.53 -0.89 -7.75
N ALA A 91 5.41 -1.44 -7.26
CA ALA A 91 4.89 -1.15 -5.93
C ALA A 91 5.96 -1.25 -4.85
N ALA A 92 5.81 -0.42 -3.82
CA ALA A 92 6.69 -0.40 -2.66
C ALA A 92 5.84 -0.53 -1.40
N ALA A 93 6.50 -0.82 -0.30
CA ALA A 93 5.89 -0.81 1.02
C ALA A 93 6.94 -0.41 2.05
N GLY A 94 6.49 0.16 3.15
CA GLY A 94 7.40 0.58 4.20
C GLY A 94 6.68 0.97 5.48
N VAL A 95 7.45 1.39 6.45
CA VAL A 95 6.97 1.84 7.75
C VAL A 95 7.45 3.27 7.99
N ARG A 96 6.55 4.14 8.38
CA ARG A 96 6.90 5.46 8.89
C ARG A 96 6.33 5.61 10.29
N ASN A 97 7.18 5.83 11.29
CA ASN A 97 6.79 5.83 12.70
C ASN A 97 6.08 4.52 13.04
N HIS A 98 4.81 4.53 13.39
CA HIS A 98 4.03 3.34 13.72
C HIS A 98 2.97 3.02 12.66
N VAL A 99 3.17 3.49 11.42
CA VAL A 99 2.20 3.31 10.33
C VAL A 99 2.83 2.54 9.21
N MET A 100 2.16 1.50 8.74
CA MET A 100 2.56 0.76 7.56
C MET A 100 1.94 1.39 6.32
N ILE A 101 2.71 1.49 5.24
CA ILE A 101 2.25 2.01 3.96
C ILE A 101 2.50 0.94 2.91
N VAL A 102 1.47 0.60 2.14
CA VAL A 102 1.55 -0.44 1.10
C VAL A 102 0.92 0.08 -0.18
N ASN A 103 1.68 0.02 -1.28
CA ASN A 103 1.16 0.31 -2.61
C ASN A 103 0.48 -0.94 -3.18
N LEU A 104 -0.70 -0.76 -3.76
CA LEU A 104 -1.46 -1.83 -4.42
C LEU A 104 -1.57 -1.54 -5.92
N PRO A 105 -1.86 -2.57 -6.75
CA PRO A 105 -2.08 -2.35 -8.18
C PRO A 105 -3.28 -1.44 -8.43
N GLY A 106 -3.32 -0.83 -9.62
CA GLY A 106 -4.38 0.12 -9.97
C GLY A 106 -5.65 -0.49 -10.53
N LYS A 107 -5.58 -1.70 -11.11
CA LYS A 107 -6.75 -2.33 -11.72
C LYS A 107 -7.63 -3.01 -10.67
N ALA A 108 -8.94 -2.79 -10.76
CA ALA A 108 -9.90 -3.25 -9.76
C ALA A 108 -9.79 -4.75 -9.43
N GLY A 109 -9.74 -5.62 -10.44
CA GLY A 109 -9.62 -7.07 -10.21
C GLY A 109 -8.30 -7.44 -9.54
N ALA A 110 -7.21 -6.79 -9.95
CA ALA A 110 -5.90 -7.03 -9.37
C ALA A 110 -5.82 -6.54 -7.91
N VAL A 111 -6.43 -5.41 -7.61
CA VAL A 111 -6.45 -4.85 -6.25
C VAL A 111 -7.11 -5.81 -5.29
N LYS A 112 -8.29 -6.32 -5.65
CA LYS A 112 -9.03 -7.24 -4.79
C LYS A 112 -8.24 -8.51 -4.54
N GLU A 113 -7.71 -9.12 -5.60
CA GLU A 113 -6.94 -10.36 -5.52
C GLU A 113 -5.70 -10.19 -4.66
N CYS A 114 -4.95 -9.12 -4.87
CA CYS A 114 -3.77 -8.80 -4.08
C CYS A 114 -4.11 -8.59 -2.62
N LEU A 115 -5.11 -7.77 -2.35
CA LEU A 115 -5.43 -7.37 -0.99
C LEU A 115 -5.95 -8.55 -0.18
N GLU A 116 -6.82 -9.38 -0.77
CA GLU A 116 -7.31 -10.56 -0.08
C GLU A 116 -6.18 -11.55 0.25
N TYR A 117 -5.21 -11.66 -0.67
CA TYR A 117 -4.06 -12.54 -0.45
C TYR A 117 -3.12 -12.02 0.64
N LEU A 118 -2.85 -10.71 0.63
CA LEU A 118 -1.83 -10.10 1.50
C LEU A 118 -2.36 -9.65 2.86
N LEU A 119 -3.67 -9.35 2.96
CA LEU A 119 -4.21 -8.64 4.12
C LEU A 119 -3.92 -9.33 5.46
N PRO A 120 -4.06 -10.66 5.61
CA PRO A 120 -3.76 -11.29 6.89
C PRO A 120 -2.34 -11.00 7.38
N GLU A 121 -1.36 -11.06 6.49
CA GLU A 121 0.04 -10.81 6.85
C GLU A 121 0.32 -9.33 7.06
N ILE A 122 -0.34 -8.45 6.29
CA ILE A 122 -0.26 -7.01 6.48
C ILE A 122 -0.77 -6.66 7.89
N ILE A 123 -1.90 -7.22 8.29
CA ILE A 123 -2.48 -6.95 9.61
C ILE A 123 -1.57 -7.48 10.73
N HIS A 124 -1.00 -8.66 10.55
CA HIS A 124 0.00 -9.16 11.51
C HIS A 124 1.17 -8.17 11.65
N GLY A 125 1.68 -7.66 10.54
CA GLY A 125 2.74 -6.67 10.55
C GLY A 125 2.34 -5.38 11.26
N VAL A 126 1.12 -4.90 11.05
CA VAL A 126 0.60 -3.72 11.74
C VAL A 126 0.58 -3.96 13.26
N GLU A 127 0.13 -5.13 13.70
CA GLU A 127 0.11 -5.47 15.13
C GLU A 127 1.51 -5.49 15.73
N VAL A 128 2.49 -6.04 15.00
CA VAL A 128 3.90 -6.02 15.44
C VAL A 128 4.41 -4.58 15.58
N ILE A 129 4.13 -3.74 14.58
CA ILE A 129 4.56 -2.34 14.60
C ILE A 129 3.98 -1.59 15.79
N LYS A 130 2.73 -1.87 16.13
CA LYS A 130 2.04 -1.25 17.26
C LYS A 130 2.47 -1.82 18.62
N GLY A 131 3.24 -2.88 18.62
CA GLY A 131 3.68 -3.53 19.87
C GLY A 131 2.59 -4.38 20.52
N GLU A 132 1.60 -4.84 19.75
CA GLU A 132 0.47 -5.64 20.29
C GLU A 132 0.81 -7.13 20.36
N ILE A 133 1.86 -7.54 19.68
CA ILE A 133 2.34 -8.92 19.70
C ILE A 133 3.86 -8.97 19.60
#